data_012a95a6e5f309926c857da732a5bbc8
#
_entry.id   012a95a6e5f309926c857da732a5bbc8
#
_cell.length_a   1.000
_cell.length_b   1.000
_cell.length_c   1.000
_cell.angle_alpha   90.00
_cell.angle_beta   90.00
_cell.angle_gamma   90.00
#
_symmetry.space_group_name_H-M   'P 1'
#
loop_
_entity.id
_entity.type
_entity.pdbx_description
1 polymer ?
#
loop_
_entity_poly.entity_id
_entity_poly.type
_entity_poly.pdbx_seq_one_letter_code
_entity_poly.pdbx_strand_id
1 'polypeptide(L)'
;MAGRVLAGGRVLAGGRQLVRSLPGPRGLTGLAGATLKSSYDAVVIGAGHNGLVAASYLQQAGFDTAVVERRHVVGGAAITEEIVPGFKFSRASYVLSLLRPQIYKDLELKKFGLKLYPRDPYSFNPLPSDGSVSRPPPSLLLGMDMEENQRSIARFSARDAKAYAEYVQLMEKLAWAVEPLIDAPPPDVPGFHGGPLGSRLRAAKSFLPALSCVRRLGKDLPKFYELLTAPTTKILDRWFESEPLKATLATDSVIGAMVSPRTPGSGYVLLHHVMGELEGVKGMWAYVEGGMGAVSTCMAKCAISRGASIFTEAEVQQVLVDGTGRSTGVVLCDGTEVRSKVVLSNATPHVTFTQLTPQDALPADFLREVSQIDYTSPVTKINVAVDRLPNFLAAPTERAGQAMAHHRCSIHLNTWDMACLDRGYHEALQGAPSTRPMMELCIPSALDPTLAPPGSHVVSLFTQYTPYLLAGGRAWTQADKEAYGDRVFDCIEEYAPGFKSSVIGREILTPADLEREFGLTGGNIFHGAMSLDQLYFARPVSSHVSYRSPVRGLYLCGSGAHPGGGVMGSAGRNGALVAVADCKRK
;
A
#
# COMPACT_ATOMS: atom_id res chain seq x y z
N MET A 1 -69.78 19.15 5.85
CA MET A 1 -69.64 20.41 6.56
C MET A 1 -68.19 20.80 6.40
N ALA A 2 -67.86 21.62 5.45
CA ALA A 2 -67.76 23.07 5.48
C ALA A 2 -66.72 23.50 6.53
N GLY A 3 -65.69 24.22 6.25
CA GLY A 3 -65.34 25.15 5.20
C GLY A 3 -63.91 25.63 5.30
N ARG A 4 -63.47 26.02 4.13
CA ARG A 4 -62.87 27.29 3.69
C ARG A 4 -61.52 27.72 4.32
N VAL A 5 -60.41 27.75 3.58
CA VAL A 5 -59.98 28.64 2.45
C VAL A 5 -59.41 29.96 2.94
N LEU A 6 -58.19 30.26 2.53
CA LEU A 6 -57.64 31.38 1.76
C LEU A 6 -56.10 31.35 1.89
N ALA A 7 -55.29 31.11 0.95
CA ALA A 7 -54.89 31.89 -0.25
C ALA A 7 -54.01 33.10 0.12
N GLY A 8 -52.84 33.13 -0.40
CA GLY A 8 -51.96 34.27 -0.40
C GLY A 8 -50.62 33.93 -1.04
N GLY A 9 -50.58 33.91 -2.38
CA GLY A 9 -49.38 33.72 -3.18
C GLY A 9 -48.51 34.99 -3.17
N ARG A 10 -47.20 34.77 -3.30
CA ARG A 10 -46.30 35.70 -3.99
C ARG A 10 -45.19 34.92 -4.66
N VAL A 11 -45.31 34.81 -5.97
CA VAL A 11 -44.20 34.51 -6.88
C VAL A 11 -43.24 35.67 -6.79
N LEU A 12 -41.98 35.41 -6.40
CA LEU A 12 -40.87 36.30 -6.70
C LEU A 12 -39.91 35.53 -7.62
N ALA A 13 -40.02 35.85 -8.89
CA ALA A 13 -38.99 35.60 -9.90
C ALA A 13 -37.80 36.50 -9.60
N GLY A 14 -36.60 35.98 -9.78
CA GLY A 14 -35.37 36.78 -9.76
C GLY A 14 -34.16 36.13 -9.12
N GLY A 15 -33.90 34.86 -9.36
CA GLY A 15 -32.62 34.24 -9.10
C GLY A 15 -31.60 34.60 -10.19
N ARG A 16 -30.93 35.76 -10.08
CA ARG A 16 -29.66 35.98 -10.79
C ARG A 16 -28.67 34.94 -10.28
N GLN A 17 -28.34 33.93 -11.11
CA GLN A 17 -27.11 33.14 -10.95
C GLN A 17 -25.95 34.15 -10.98
N LEU A 18 -25.35 34.38 -9.82
CA LEU A 18 -24.02 34.93 -9.70
C LEU A 18 -23.06 33.88 -10.30
N VAL A 19 -22.75 34.06 -11.58
CA VAL A 19 -21.54 33.51 -12.17
C VAL A 19 -20.39 34.14 -11.39
N ARG A 20 -19.89 33.43 -10.37
CA ARG A 20 -18.62 33.77 -9.77
C ARG A 20 -17.59 33.67 -10.90
N SER A 21 -17.10 34.79 -11.36
CA SER A 21 -15.90 34.87 -12.17
C SER A 21 -14.81 34.08 -11.43
N LEU A 22 -14.36 32.99 -12.01
CA LEU A 22 -13.19 32.27 -11.57
C LEU A 22 -12.04 33.29 -11.45
N PRO A 23 -11.32 33.37 -10.32
CA PRO A 23 -10.14 34.19 -10.22
C PRO A 23 -9.17 33.72 -11.31
N GLY A 24 -8.61 34.69 -12.05
CA GLY A 24 -7.56 34.41 -13.03
C GLY A 24 -6.41 33.65 -12.40
N PRO A 25 -5.54 32.99 -13.20
CA PRO A 25 -4.54 32.07 -12.73
C PRO A 25 -3.68 32.71 -11.62
N ARG A 26 -3.93 32.32 -10.38
CA ARG A 26 -3.00 32.59 -9.28
C ARG A 26 -1.82 31.67 -9.54
N GLY A 27 -0.62 32.25 -9.74
CA GLY A 27 0.58 31.46 -9.89
C GLY A 27 0.70 30.47 -8.75
N LEU A 28 0.56 29.15 -9.04
CA LEU A 28 0.71 28.08 -8.07
C LEU A 28 2.11 28.19 -7.46
N THR A 29 2.17 28.33 -6.13
CA THR A 29 3.42 28.33 -5.37
C THR A 29 3.67 26.91 -4.87
N GLY A 30 4.75 26.31 -5.34
CA GLY A 30 5.15 24.96 -4.93
C GLY A 30 5.84 24.92 -3.57
N LEU A 31 6.10 23.71 -3.12
CA LEU A 31 6.96 23.49 -1.95
C LEU A 31 8.31 24.16 -2.17
N ALA A 32 8.90 24.71 -1.10
CA ALA A 32 10.12 25.52 -1.15
C ALA A 32 10.04 26.80 -2.01
N GLY A 33 8.82 27.34 -2.24
CA GLY A 33 8.62 28.59 -2.95
C GLY A 33 8.80 28.53 -4.47
N ALA A 34 8.80 27.35 -5.07
CA ALA A 34 8.87 27.19 -6.52
C ALA A 34 7.62 27.75 -7.21
N THR A 35 7.80 28.49 -8.32
CA THR A 35 6.70 28.95 -9.18
C THR A 35 6.49 27.95 -10.32
N LEU A 36 5.25 27.60 -10.62
CA LEU A 36 4.93 26.69 -11.71
C LEU A 36 5.29 27.33 -13.06
N LYS A 37 6.18 26.68 -13.80
CA LYS A 37 6.56 27.06 -15.15
C LYS A 37 5.53 26.52 -16.15
N SER A 38 5.43 27.19 -17.31
CA SER A 38 4.59 26.71 -18.43
C SER A 38 5.15 25.45 -19.11
N SER A 39 6.44 25.10 -18.86
CA SER A 39 7.09 23.94 -19.48
C SER A 39 8.19 23.34 -18.60
N TYR A 40 8.30 22.02 -18.65
CA TYR A 40 9.33 21.19 -18.02
C TYR A 40 9.79 20.10 -18.98
N ASP A 41 10.93 19.45 -18.74
CA ASP A 41 11.33 18.26 -19.49
C ASP A 41 10.45 17.06 -19.11
N ALA A 42 10.07 16.94 -17.83
CA ALA A 42 9.21 15.89 -17.32
C ALA A 42 8.16 16.42 -16.35
N VAL A 43 6.94 15.87 -16.42
CA VAL A 43 5.88 16.09 -15.42
C VAL A 43 5.52 14.74 -14.80
N VAL A 44 5.49 14.70 -13.46
CA VAL A 44 5.05 13.54 -12.69
C VAL A 44 3.69 13.82 -12.06
N ILE A 45 2.69 13.01 -12.39
CA ILE A 45 1.34 13.09 -11.85
C ILE A 45 1.28 12.29 -10.55
N GLY A 46 1.05 12.95 -9.43
CA GLY A 46 0.93 12.37 -8.10
C GLY A 46 2.25 12.32 -7.33
N ALA A 47 2.28 12.94 -6.15
CA ALA A 47 3.40 12.99 -5.22
C ALA A 47 3.36 11.87 -4.16
N GLY A 48 2.84 10.68 -4.48
CA GLY A 48 3.04 9.49 -3.68
C GLY A 48 4.52 9.05 -3.72
N HIS A 49 4.92 8.15 -2.85
CA HIS A 49 6.32 7.70 -2.72
C HIS A 49 6.99 7.32 -4.05
N ASN A 50 6.29 6.62 -4.94
CA ASN A 50 6.84 6.25 -6.25
C ASN A 50 7.03 7.46 -7.16
N GLY A 51 6.09 8.42 -7.17
CA GLY A 51 6.22 9.65 -7.96
C GLY A 51 7.40 10.51 -7.49
N LEU A 52 7.61 10.62 -6.17
CA LEU A 52 8.75 11.33 -5.57
C LEU A 52 10.09 10.65 -5.88
N VAL A 53 10.12 9.32 -5.85
CA VAL A 53 11.27 8.53 -6.31
C VAL A 53 11.53 8.78 -7.79
N ALA A 54 10.50 8.71 -8.64
CA ALA A 54 10.65 8.96 -10.08
C ALA A 54 11.21 10.37 -10.36
N ALA A 55 10.69 11.40 -9.70
CA ALA A 55 11.19 12.78 -9.83
C ALA A 55 12.67 12.88 -9.44
N SER A 56 13.09 12.22 -8.37
CA SER A 56 14.49 12.21 -7.93
C SER A 56 15.43 11.59 -8.96
N TYR A 57 15.03 10.48 -9.62
CA TYR A 57 15.84 9.85 -10.67
C TYR A 57 15.81 10.61 -11.98
N LEU A 58 14.69 11.28 -12.33
CA LEU A 58 14.62 12.18 -13.50
C LEU A 58 15.56 13.38 -13.33
N GLN A 59 15.56 14.01 -12.16
CA GLN A 59 16.49 15.11 -11.85
C GLN A 59 17.95 14.66 -11.92
N GLN A 60 18.26 13.48 -11.37
CA GLN A 60 19.61 12.92 -11.45
C GLN A 60 20.05 12.67 -12.91
N ALA A 61 19.09 12.41 -13.80
CA ALA A 61 19.35 12.24 -15.23
C ALA A 61 19.42 13.56 -16.02
N GLY A 62 19.23 14.71 -15.36
CA GLY A 62 19.30 16.06 -15.92
C GLY A 62 17.98 16.59 -16.50
N PHE A 63 16.82 16.00 -16.11
CA PHE A 63 15.50 16.47 -16.56
C PHE A 63 14.96 17.53 -15.59
N ASP A 64 14.63 18.71 -16.08
CA ASP A 64 13.84 19.69 -15.32
C ASP A 64 12.44 19.10 -15.06
N THR A 65 12.10 18.82 -13.80
CA THR A 65 10.94 17.98 -13.45
C THR A 65 9.98 18.73 -12.53
N ALA A 66 8.69 18.74 -12.90
CA ALA A 66 7.58 19.10 -12.01
C ALA A 66 6.89 17.85 -11.49
N VAL A 67 6.45 17.90 -10.22
CA VAL A 67 5.53 16.94 -9.61
C VAL A 67 4.26 17.68 -9.25
N VAL A 68 3.11 17.20 -9.70
CA VAL A 68 1.79 17.79 -9.43
C VAL A 68 0.94 16.81 -8.61
N GLU A 69 0.42 17.30 -7.48
CA GLU A 69 -0.31 16.50 -6.50
C GLU A 69 -1.69 17.15 -6.23
N ARG A 70 -2.75 16.33 -6.28
CA ARG A 70 -4.12 16.83 -6.06
C ARG A 70 -4.40 17.23 -4.61
N ARG A 71 -3.78 16.54 -3.64
CA ARG A 71 -3.98 16.83 -2.22
C ARG A 71 -3.10 18.00 -1.77
N HIS A 72 -3.42 18.55 -0.60
CA HIS A 72 -2.66 19.62 0.06
C HIS A 72 -1.29 19.15 0.59
N VAL A 73 -1.01 17.83 0.52
CA VAL A 73 0.16 17.19 1.15
C VAL A 73 0.69 16.06 0.28
N VAL A 74 2.00 15.86 0.28
CA VAL A 74 2.68 14.78 -0.43
C VAL A 74 2.58 13.46 0.34
N GLY A 75 2.70 12.32 -0.38
CA GLY A 75 2.84 10.99 0.22
C GLY A 75 1.85 9.96 -0.28
N GLY A 76 0.71 10.38 -0.84
CA GLY A 76 -0.34 9.45 -1.25
C GLY A 76 -0.83 8.61 -0.06
N ALA A 77 -0.70 7.27 -0.15
CA ALA A 77 -1.05 6.37 0.95
C ALA A 77 0.05 6.26 2.04
N ALA A 78 1.27 6.74 1.79
CA ALA A 78 2.34 6.83 2.79
C ALA A 78 2.38 8.24 3.38
N ILE A 79 1.39 8.55 4.22
CA ILE A 79 1.13 9.88 4.78
C ILE A 79 0.89 9.79 6.29
N THR A 80 1.23 10.89 7.00
CA THR A 80 0.90 11.10 8.40
C THR A 80 0.08 12.38 8.53
N GLU A 81 -1.08 12.31 9.17
CA GLU A 81 -1.96 13.45 9.41
C GLU A 81 -2.49 13.44 10.85
N GLU A 82 -2.76 14.62 11.37
CA GLU A 82 -3.44 14.80 12.66
C GLU A 82 -4.95 14.76 12.42
N ILE A 83 -5.61 13.69 12.89
CA ILE A 83 -7.06 13.48 12.73
C ILE A 83 -7.78 13.75 14.03
N VAL A 84 -7.17 13.36 15.14
CA VAL A 84 -7.61 13.68 16.49
C VAL A 84 -6.60 14.68 17.05
N PRO A 85 -7.02 15.83 17.62
CA PRO A 85 -6.11 16.86 18.10
C PRO A 85 -5.00 16.32 19.00
N GLY A 86 -3.74 16.59 18.65
CA GLY A 86 -2.55 16.10 19.33
C GLY A 86 -2.08 14.70 18.93
N PHE A 87 -2.81 13.98 18.09
CA PHE A 87 -2.49 12.62 17.68
C PHE A 87 -2.20 12.54 16.17
N LYS A 88 -1.04 12.01 15.81
CA LYS A 88 -0.58 11.87 14.41
C LYS A 88 -0.69 10.42 13.96
N PHE A 89 -1.39 10.19 12.86
CA PHE A 89 -1.67 8.85 12.33
C PHE A 89 -1.05 8.62 10.96
N SER A 90 -0.43 7.49 10.80
CA SER A 90 -0.17 6.91 9.47
C SER A 90 -1.50 6.40 8.91
N ARG A 91 -2.19 7.23 8.10
CA ARG A 91 -3.61 7.03 7.78
C ARG A 91 -3.91 5.77 6.98
N ALA A 92 -3.01 5.36 6.07
CA ALA A 92 -3.17 4.14 5.28
C ALA A 92 -2.01 3.18 5.48
N SER A 93 -0.86 3.38 4.85
CA SER A 93 0.37 2.61 5.14
C SER A 93 0.87 2.93 6.54
N TYR A 94 1.25 1.94 7.35
CA TYR A 94 1.51 2.12 8.79
C TYR A 94 2.83 1.53 9.28
N VAL A 95 3.49 0.70 8.46
CA VAL A 95 4.80 0.07 8.74
C VAL A 95 5.68 0.09 7.50
N LEU A 96 6.98 0.08 7.68
CA LEU A 96 7.97 0.08 6.61
C LEU A 96 8.82 -1.20 6.66
N SER A 97 8.93 -1.89 5.52
CA SER A 97 9.84 -3.01 5.30
C SER A 97 10.32 -3.09 3.86
N LEU A 98 9.40 -2.93 2.91
CA LEU A 98 9.60 -3.27 1.50
C LEU A 98 10.36 -2.20 0.70
N LEU A 99 10.70 -1.05 1.30
CA LEU A 99 11.49 -0.01 0.64
C LEU A 99 12.84 -0.58 0.19
N ARG A 100 13.08 -0.54 -1.12
CA ARG A 100 14.27 -1.19 -1.67
C ARG A 100 15.56 -0.54 -1.17
N PRO A 101 16.55 -1.33 -0.72
CA PRO A 101 17.81 -0.83 -0.16
C PRO A 101 18.55 0.13 -1.09
N GLN A 102 18.48 -0.11 -2.40
CA GLN A 102 19.07 0.77 -3.40
C GLN A 102 18.44 2.15 -3.38
N ILE A 103 17.11 2.26 -3.26
CA ILE A 103 16.41 3.56 -3.22
C ILE A 103 16.75 4.31 -1.94
N TYR A 104 16.74 3.59 -0.82
CA TYR A 104 17.16 4.13 0.47
C TYR A 104 18.55 4.78 0.40
N LYS A 105 19.49 4.10 -0.25
CA LYS A 105 20.87 4.53 -0.46
C LYS A 105 20.96 5.67 -1.51
N ASP A 106 20.38 5.47 -2.69
CA ASP A 106 20.49 6.42 -3.81
C ASP A 106 19.86 7.78 -3.50
N LEU A 107 18.78 7.80 -2.70
CA LEU A 107 18.12 9.01 -2.26
C LEU A 107 18.69 9.57 -0.94
N GLU A 108 19.69 8.92 -0.35
CA GLU A 108 20.32 9.33 0.91
C GLU A 108 19.30 9.65 2.02
N LEU A 109 18.24 8.82 2.18
CA LEU A 109 17.07 9.16 2.99
C LEU A 109 17.42 9.49 4.45
N LYS A 110 18.46 8.87 5.04
CA LYS A 110 18.98 9.25 6.38
C LYS A 110 19.42 10.70 6.45
N LYS A 111 20.08 11.21 5.42
CA LYS A 111 20.53 12.60 5.34
C LYS A 111 19.35 13.59 5.36
N PHE A 112 18.21 13.17 4.80
CA PHE A 112 16.99 13.97 4.80
C PHE A 112 16.11 13.77 6.03
N GLY A 113 16.58 12.98 7.02
CA GLY A 113 15.97 12.84 8.34
C GLY A 113 15.16 11.58 8.55
N LEU A 114 15.25 10.59 7.64
CA LEU A 114 14.56 9.31 7.85
C LEU A 114 15.18 8.57 9.04
N LYS A 115 14.36 8.30 10.05
CA LYS A 115 14.74 7.55 11.24
C LYS A 115 13.74 6.41 11.46
N LEU A 116 14.29 5.22 11.72
CA LEU A 116 13.53 3.99 11.84
C LEU A 116 13.61 3.43 13.25
N TYR A 117 12.51 2.85 13.70
CA TYR A 117 12.41 2.08 14.94
C TYR A 117 12.14 0.61 14.57
N PRO A 118 13.17 -0.24 14.47
CA PRO A 118 12.99 -1.68 14.24
C PRO A 118 12.07 -2.30 15.27
N ARG A 119 11.23 -3.23 14.83
CA ARG A 119 10.32 -3.95 15.72
C ARG A 119 10.93 -5.29 16.08
N ASP A 120 11.19 -5.47 17.37
CA ASP A 120 11.60 -6.73 17.94
C ASP A 120 11.00 -6.84 19.36
N PRO A 121 10.12 -7.83 19.62
CA PRO A 121 9.58 -8.83 18.69
C PRO A 121 8.80 -8.19 17.54
N TYR A 122 8.54 -8.93 16.45
CA TYR A 122 7.80 -8.42 15.30
C TYR A 122 6.34 -8.87 15.26
N SER A 123 5.96 -9.95 15.97
CA SER A 123 4.61 -10.50 15.97
C SER A 123 4.20 -11.01 17.34
N PHE A 124 2.98 -10.65 17.77
CA PHE A 124 2.31 -11.18 18.95
C PHE A 124 0.90 -11.63 18.58
N ASN A 125 0.59 -12.89 18.84
CA ASN A 125 -0.74 -13.47 18.62
C ASN A 125 -1.29 -13.99 19.96
N PRO A 126 -2.11 -13.19 20.68
CA PRO A 126 -2.84 -13.66 21.85
C PRO A 126 -3.98 -14.56 21.41
N LEU A 127 -4.14 -15.73 22.03
CA LEU A 127 -5.25 -16.62 21.75
C LEU A 127 -6.47 -16.25 22.61
N PRO A 128 -7.68 -16.59 22.18
CA PRO A 128 -8.89 -16.38 22.96
C PRO A 128 -8.80 -17.06 24.33
N SER A 129 -9.44 -16.46 25.35
CA SER A 129 -9.62 -17.11 26.64
C SER A 129 -10.56 -18.30 26.52
N ASP A 130 -10.20 -19.42 27.13
CA ASP A 130 -11.07 -20.59 27.30
C ASP A 130 -12.07 -20.44 28.46
N GLY A 131 -12.11 -19.26 29.06
CA GLY A 131 -12.93 -18.97 30.25
C GLY A 131 -12.28 -19.41 31.57
N SER A 132 -11.07 -19.98 31.56
CA SER A 132 -10.32 -20.31 32.76
C SER A 132 -9.81 -19.04 33.44
N VAL A 133 -10.21 -18.82 34.68
CA VAL A 133 -9.76 -17.67 35.50
C VAL A 133 -8.36 -17.92 36.09
N SER A 134 -7.89 -19.16 36.06
CA SER A 134 -6.68 -19.57 36.80
C SER A 134 -5.36 -19.41 36.03
N ARG A 135 -5.40 -19.19 34.71
CA ARG A 135 -4.21 -19.01 33.86
C ARG A 135 -4.45 -17.95 32.78
N PRO A 136 -3.44 -17.11 32.46
CA PRO A 136 -3.52 -16.26 31.29
C PRO A 136 -3.75 -17.11 30.01
N PRO A 137 -4.55 -16.64 29.05
CA PRO A 137 -4.65 -17.29 27.74
C PRO A 137 -3.28 -17.51 27.11
N PRO A 138 -3.08 -18.57 26.34
CA PRO A 138 -1.81 -18.76 25.64
C PRO A 138 -1.60 -17.68 24.58
N SER A 139 -0.34 -17.46 24.23
CA SER A 139 0.04 -16.52 23.16
C SER A 139 1.26 -17.04 22.42
N LEU A 140 1.39 -16.62 21.16
CA LEU A 140 2.58 -16.84 20.33
C LEU A 140 3.29 -15.50 20.16
N LEU A 141 4.58 -15.44 20.53
CA LEU A 141 5.43 -14.28 20.34
C LEU A 141 6.59 -14.68 19.43
N LEU A 142 6.80 -13.92 18.36
CA LEU A 142 7.87 -14.14 17.39
C LEU A 142 8.73 -12.87 17.26
N GLY A 143 10.05 -13.05 17.24
CA GLY A 143 11.04 -11.97 17.17
C GLY A 143 12.26 -12.38 16.33
N MET A 144 13.33 -11.59 16.45
CA MET A 144 14.57 -11.85 15.72
C MET A 144 15.37 -13.03 16.30
N ASP A 145 15.20 -13.35 17.57
CA ASP A 145 15.88 -14.47 18.22
C ASP A 145 15.20 -15.80 17.90
N MET A 146 15.91 -16.67 17.17
CA MET A 146 15.38 -17.96 16.74
C MET A 146 15.13 -18.92 17.92
N GLU A 147 15.95 -18.88 18.97
CA GLU A 147 15.77 -19.76 20.14
C GLU A 147 14.53 -19.33 20.93
N GLU A 148 14.27 -18.03 21.04
CA GLU A 148 13.04 -17.50 21.66
C GLU A 148 11.82 -17.87 20.84
N ASN A 149 11.88 -17.77 19.51
CA ASN A 149 10.82 -18.23 18.61
C ASN A 149 10.52 -19.72 18.81
N GLN A 150 11.56 -20.56 18.82
CA GLN A 150 11.40 -22.00 19.03
C GLN A 150 10.80 -22.32 20.40
N ARG A 151 11.20 -21.61 21.47
CA ARG A 151 10.60 -21.75 22.81
C ARG A 151 9.13 -21.37 22.83
N SER A 152 8.79 -20.27 22.15
CA SER A 152 7.39 -19.80 22.01
C SER A 152 6.53 -20.81 21.26
N ILE A 153 7.02 -21.31 20.11
CA ILE A 153 6.32 -22.29 19.27
C ILE A 153 6.20 -23.66 19.96
N ALA A 154 7.24 -24.09 20.70
CA ALA A 154 7.24 -25.38 21.40
C ALA A 154 6.13 -25.52 22.44
N ARG A 155 5.53 -24.43 22.89
CA ARG A 155 4.33 -24.43 23.77
C ARG A 155 3.10 -25.02 23.06
N PHE A 156 3.09 -25.02 21.73
CA PHE A 156 2.02 -25.54 20.87
C PHE A 156 2.43 -26.84 20.18
N SER A 157 3.66 -26.91 19.62
CA SER A 157 4.21 -28.09 18.98
C SER A 157 5.74 -28.07 19.01
N ALA A 158 6.32 -29.10 19.63
CA ALA A 158 7.77 -29.32 19.61
C ALA A 158 8.30 -29.66 18.20
N ARG A 159 7.46 -30.26 17.35
CA ARG A 159 7.78 -30.53 15.94
C ARG A 159 7.89 -29.22 15.15
N ASP A 160 6.91 -28.35 15.30
CA ASP A 160 6.86 -27.07 14.60
C ASP A 160 8.03 -26.16 15.01
N ALA A 161 8.39 -26.15 16.29
CA ALA A 161 9.55 -25.41 16.79
C ALA A 161 10.86 -25.79 16.08
N LYS A 162 11.05 -27.09 15.79
CA LYS A 162 12.22 -27.56 15.04
C LYS A 162 12.16 -27.21 13.57
N ALA A 163 10.96 -27.32 12.96
CA ALA A 163 10.76 -27.05 11.54
C ALA A 163 10.86 -25.55 11.20
N TYR A 164 10.57 -24.67 12.16
CA TYR A 164 10.46 -23.24 11.94
C TYR A 164 11.74 -22.59 11.39
N ALA A 165 12.90 -22.99 11.88
CA ALA A 165 14.18 -22.45 11.41
C ALA A 165 14.44 -22.79 9.92
N GLU A 166 14.14 -24.01 9.50
CA GLU A 166 14.29 -24.42 8.08
C GLU A 166 13.28 -23.70 7.17
N TYR A 167 12.05 -23.51 7.66
CA TYR A 167 11.03 -22.74 6.96
C TYR A 167 11.48 -21.30 6.72
N VAL A 168 11.94 -20.59 7.75
CA VAL A 168 12.43 -19.21 7.65
C VAL A 168 13.59 -19.11 6.66
N GLN A 169 14.59 -19.98 6.76
CA GLN A 169 15.73 -20.02 5.84
C GLN A 169 15.28 -20.22 4.37
N LEU A 170 14.29 -21.08 4.13
CA LEU A 170 13.75 -21.26 2.78
C LEU A 170 13.07 -19.99 2.30
N MET A 171 12.21 -19.38 3.10
CA MET A 171 11.48 -18.15 2.73
C MET A 171 12.44 -16.99 2.44
N GLU A 172 13.44 -16.78 3.27
CA GLU A 172 14.50 -15.78 3.05
C GLU A 172 15.27 -16.02 1.74
N LYS A 173 15.62 -17.28 1.46
CA LYS A 173 16.29 -17.65 0.20
C LYS A 173 15.41 -17.34 -1.01
N LEU A 174 14.12 -17.68 -0.97
CA LEU A 174 13.19 -17.41 -2.05
C LEU A 174 12.98 -15.91 -2.24
N ALA A 175 12.84 -15.15 -1.16
CA ALA A 175 12.75 -13.69 -1.20
C ALA A 175 14.01 -13.05 -1.81
N TRP A 176 15.20 -13.50 -1.40
CA TRP A 176 16.46 -13.03 -2.00
C TRP A 176 16.57 -13.36 -3.50
N ALA A 177 16.06 -14.52 -3.90
CA ALA A 177 16.15 -14.95 -5.29
C ALA A 177 15.34 -14.07 -6.25
N VAL A 178 14.22 -13.47 -5.80
CA VAL A 178 13.35 -12.64 -6.63
C VAL A 178 13.75 -11.15 -6.69
N GLU A 179 14.66 -10.70 -5.83
CA GLU A 179 15.11 -9.29 -5.81
C GLU A 179 15.48 -8.72 -7.20
N PRO A 180 16.25 -9.44 -8.05
CA PRO A 180 16.58 -8.93 -9.38
C PRO A 180 15.36 -8.66 -10.25
N LEU A 181 14.26 -9.40 -10.04
CA LEU A 181 13.02 -9.17 -10.77
C LEU A 181 12.33 -7.88 -10.29
N ILE A 182 12.35 -7.61 -8.99
CA ILE A 182 11.73 -6.42 -8.39
C ILE A 182 12.47 -5.13 -8.80
N ASP A 183 13.79 -5.20 -8.87
CA ASP A 183 14.66 -4.04 -9.09
C ASP A 183 14.87 -3.69 -10.56
N ALA A 184 14.29 -4.45 -11.47
CA ALA A 184 14.39 -4.23 -12.92
C ALA A 184 13.02 -4.25 -13.61
N PRO A 185 12.88 -3.54 -14.76
CA PRO A 185 11.71 -3.71 -15.61
C PRO A 185 11.52 -5.16 -16.05
N PRO A 186 10.28 -5.62 -16.28
CA PRO A 186 10.03 -6.91 -16.93
C PRO A 186 10.74 -7.01 -18.28
N PRO A 187 11.14 -8.20 -18.72
CA PRO A 187 11.81 -8.40 -20.01
C PRO A 187 11.01 -7.87 -21.20
N ASP A 188 11.72 -7.27 -22.14
CA ASP A 188 11.15 -6.76 -23.39
C ASP A 188 10.97 -7.91 -24.41
N VAL A 189 9.93 -8.71 -24.24
CA VAL A 189 9.63 -9.85 -25.11
C VAL A 189 9.35 -9.42 -26.57
N PRO A 190 8.51 -8.38 -26.82
CA PRO A 190 8.31 -7.90 -28.20
C PRO A 190 9.58 -7.43 -28.87
N GLY A 191 10.44 -6.69 -28.16
CA GLY A 191 11.72 -6.20 -28.68
C GLY A 191 12.71 -7.32 -28.99
N PHE A 192 12.57 -8.50 -28.39
CA PHE A 192 13.40 -9.66 -28.67
C PHE A 192 13.06 -10.31 -30.03
N HIS A 193 11.79 -10.36 -30.39
CA HIS A 193 11.30 -10.98 -31.62
C HIS A 193 11.28 -10.05 -32.84
N GLY A 194 11.31 -8.74 -32.62
CA GLY A 194 11.20 -7.72 -33.66
C GLY A 194 12.35 -6.71 -33.70
N GLY A 195 12.50 -6.02 -34.83
CA GLY A 195 13.42 -4.90 -34.99
C GLY A 195 14.88 -5.25 -35.35
N PRO A 196 15.75 -4.22 -35.48
CA PRO A 196 17.16 -4.35 -35.81
C PRO A 196 17.97 -5.15 -34.79
N LEU A 197 19.11 -5.71 -35.18
CA LEU A 197 19.97 -6.54 -34.32
C LEU A 197 20.33 -5.85 -33.00
N GLY A 198 20.60 -4.54 -33.01
CA GLY A 198 20.90 -3.78 -31.79
C GLY A 198 19.75 -3.68 -30.81
N SER A 199 18.47 -3.67 -31.27
CA SER A 199 17.30 -3.72 -30.40
C SER A 199 17.10 -5.11 -29.80
N ARG A 200 17.32 -6.17 -30.61
CA ARG A 200 17.25 -7.57 -30.14
C ARG A 200 18.29 -7.87 -29.06
N LEU A 201 19.53 -7.38 -29.23
CA LEU A 201 20.57 -7.53 -28.20
C LEU A 201 20.23 -6.81 -26.90
N ARG A 202 19.59 -5.63 -26.94
CA ARG A 202 19.13 -4.94 -25.75
C ARG A 202 17.97 -5.69 -25.09
N ALA A 203 17.02 -6.17 -25.89
CA ALA A 203 15.91 -6.99 -25.40
C ALA A 203 16.43 -8.29 -24.75
N ALA A 204 17.43 -8.95 -25.35
CA ALA A 204 18.09 -10.11 -24.75
C ALA A 204 18.70 -9.78 -23.36
N LYS A 205 19.33 -8.60 -23.21
CA LYS A 205 19.87 -8.16 -21.92
C LYS A 205 18.79 -7.95 -20.86
N SER A 206 17.56 -7.62 -21.24
CA SER A 206 16.44 -7.44 -20.29
C SER A 206 16.04 -8.75 -19.58
N PHE A 207 16.45 -9.91 -20.09
CA PHE A 207 16.24 -11.22 -19.45
C PHE A 207 17.26 -11.55 -18.34
N LEU A 208 18.36 -10.78 -18.21
CA LEU A 208 19.40 -11.05 -17.20
C LEU A 208 18.86 -11.10 -15.76
N PRO A 209 17.93 -10.24 -15.33
CA PRO A 209 17.32 -10.35 -14.01
C PRO A 209 16.59 -11.68 -13.80
N ALA A 210 15.83 -12.14 -14.79
CA ALA A 210 15.13 -13.43 -14.75
C ALA A 210 16.12 -14.60 -14.68
N LEU A 211 17.18 -14.57 -15.49
CA LEU A 211 18.24 -15.58 -15.44
C LEU A 211 18.96 -15.58 -14.08
N SER A 212 19.21 -14.40 -13.51
CA SER A 212 19.78 -14.26 -12.17
C SER A 212 18.86 -14.89 -11.10
N CYS A 213 17.56 -14.64 -11.18
CA CYS A 213 16.57 -15.24 -10.29
C CYS A 213 16.61 -16.77 -10.37
N VAL A 214 16.51 -17.34 -11.56
CA VAL A 214 16.57 -18.80 -11.79
C VAL A 214 17.88 -19.39 -11.25
N ARG A 215 19.02 -18.71 -11.48
CA ARG A 215 20.31 -19.15 -10.95
C ARG A 215 20.36 -19.15 -9.42
N ARG A 216 19.81 -18.09 -8.79
CA ARG A 216 19.73 -17.98 -7.30
C ARG A 216 18.84 -19.06 -6.70
N LEU A 217 17.72 -19.39 -7.34
CA LEU A 217 16.81 -20.45 -6.92
C LEU A 217 17.47 -21.84 -7.01
N GLY A 218 18.18 -22.12 -8.10
CA GLY A 218 18.85 -23.39 -8.31
C GLY A 218 17.90 -24.58 -8.13
N LYS A 219 18.24 -25.51 -7.22
CA LYS A 219 17.41 -26.70 -6.90
C LYS A 219 16.07 -26.39 -6.25
N ASP A 220 15.88 -25.19 -5.71
CA ASP A 220 14.63 -24.78 -5.05
C ASP A 220 13.61 -24.14 -6.03
N LEU A 221 13.94 -24.06 -7.34
CA LEU A 221 13.01 -23.58 -8.36
C LEU A 221 11.63 -24.26 -8.34
N PRO A 222 11.52 -25.60 -8.17
CA PRO A 222 10.21 -26.25 -8.05
C PRO A 222 9.44 -25.81 -6.81
N LYS A 223 10.11 -25.59 -5.66
CA LYS A 223 9.47 -25.09 -4.44
C LYS A 223 8.99 -23.65 -4.61
N PHE A 224 9.77 -22.82 -5.30
CA PHE A 224 9.39 -21.46 -5.63
C PHE A 224 8.13 -21.45 -6.52
N TYR A 225 8.11 -22.25 -7.59
CA TYR A 225 6.93 -22.39 -8.44
C TYR A 225 5.69 -22.83 -7.66
N GLU A 226 5.85 -23.83 -6.77
CA GLU A 226 4.76 -24.29 -5.90
C GLU A 226 4.28 -23.16 -4.98
N LEU A 227 5.19 -22.40 -4.35
CA LEU A 227 4.84 -21.27 -3.50
C LEU A 227 4.03 -20.20 -4.26
N LEU A 228 4.38 -19.93 -5.52
CA LEU A 228 3.65 -18.98 -6.34
C LEU A 228 2.22 -19.44 -6.66
N THR A 229 2.02 -20.74 -6.89
CA THR A 229 0.77 -21.27 -7.48
C THR A 229 -0.15 -21.95 -6.45
N ALA A 230 0.39 -22.42 -5.35
CA ALA A 230 -0.40 -23.16 -4.35
C ALA A 230 -1.16 -22.25 -3.38
N PRO A 231 -2.22 -22.77 -2.75
CA PRO A 231 -2.78 -22.17 -1.55
C PRO A 231 -1.77 -22.16 -0.40
N THR A 232 -1.78 -21.11 0.40
CA THR A 232 -0.95 -21.01 1.62
C THR A 232 -1.18 -22.18 2.56
N THR A 233 -2.42 -22.66 2.69
CA THR A 233 -2.74 -23.84 3.52
C THR A 233 -1.89 -25.04 3.12
N LYS A 234 -1.78 -25.35 1.82
CA LYS A 234 -0.95 -26.47 1.33
C LYS A 234 0.53 -26.31 1.72
N ILE A 235 1.04 -25.08 1.67
CA ILE A 235 2.43 -24.78 2.03
C ILE A 235 2.64 -24.98 3.53
N LEU A 236 1.79 -24.33 4.35
CA LEU A 236 1.96 -24.36 5.81
C LEU A 236 1.65 -25.73 6.42
N ASP A 237 0.66 -26.48 5.93
CA ASP A 237 0.34 -27.83 6.40
C ASP A 237 1.48 -28.84 6.16
N ARG A 238 2.35 -28.58 5.17
CA ARG A 238 3.56 -29.40 4.96
C ARG A 238 4.59 -29.18 6.06
N TRP A 239 4.69 -27.95 6.57
CA TRP A 239 5.70 -27.57 7.55
C TRP A 239 5.22 -27.76 8.99
N PHE A 240 3.97 -27.40 9.28
CA PHE A 240 3.46 -27.22 10.63
C PHE A 240 2.15 -27.95 10.88
N GLU A 241 1.95 -28.31 12.15
CA GLU A 241 0.72 -28.97 12.61
C GLU A 241 -0.13 -28.07 13.52
N SER A 242 0.47 -27.09 14.21
CA SER A 242 -0.24 -26.23 15.14
C SER A 242 -0.97 -25.09 14.43
N GLU A 243 -2.28 -24.97 14.66
CA GLU A 243 -3.11 -23.93 14.06
C GLU A 243 -2.67 -22.51 14.43
N PRO A 244 -2.31 -22.16 15.70
CA PRO A 244 -1.88 -20.82 16.03
C PRO A 244 -0.67 -20.34 15.22
N LEU A 245 0.34 -21.21 14.98
CA LEU A 245 1.49 -20.86 14.16
C LEU A 245 1.09 -20.69 12.69
N LYS A 246 0.33 -21.67 12.14
CA LYS A 246 -0.12 -21.61 10.76
C LYS A 246 -0.99 -20.39 10.48
N ALA A 247 -1.93 -20.06 11.35
CA ALA A 247 -2.80 -18.90 11.21
C ALA A 247 -2.04 -17.57 11.31
N THR A 248 -1.08 -17.48 12.23
CA THR A 248 -0.19 -16.30 12.34
C THR A 248 0.58 -16.08 11.04
N LEU A 249 1.21 -17.12 10.50
CA LEU A 249 1.96 -17.02 9.23
C LEU A 249 1.04 -16.80 8.02
N ALA A 250 -0.17 -17.35 8.05
CA ALA A 250 -1.15 -17.17 6.98
C ALA A 250 -1.69 -15.74 6.88
N THR A 251 -1.57 -14.91 7.92
CA THR A 251 -1.95 -13.49 7.83
C THR A 251 -1.19 -12.79 6.71
N ASP A 252 0.10 -13.06 6.57
CA ASP A 252 0.94 -12.49 5.51
C ASP A 252 0.51 -12.89 4.10
N SER A 253 -0.28 -13.98 3.96
CA SER A 253 -0.78 -14.43 2.66
C SER A 253 -2.10 -13.78 2.23
N VAL A 254 -2.73 -13.04 3.12
CA VAL A 254 -4.05 -12.43 2.87
C VAL A 254 -4.07 -10.92 3.10
N ILE A 255 -3.09 -10.35 3.80
CA ILE A 255 -3.04 -8.90 4.06
C ILE A 255 -3.20 -8.12 2.75
N GLY A 256 -4.25 -7.31 2.69
CA GLY A 256 -4.55 -6.44 1.54
C GLY A 256 -5.08 -7.15 0.29
N ALA A 257 -5.12 -8.48 0.28
CA ALA A 257 -5.59 -9.27 -0.85
C ALA A 257 -6.97 -9.88 -0.57
N MET A 258 -7.89 -9.78 -1.52
CA MET A 258 -9.21 -10.42 -1.43
C MET A 258 -9.10 -11.91 -1.78
N VAL A 259 -8.37 -12.64 -0.94
CA VAL A 259 -8.12 -14.08 -1.05
C VAL A 259 -8.23 -14.75 0.31
N SER A 260 -8.58 -16.04 0.31
CA SER A 260 -8.47 -16.92 1.49
C SER A 260 -7.09 -17.59 1.49
N PRO A 261 -6.59 -18.07 2.64
CA PRO A 261 -5.42 -18.94 2.68
C PRO A 261 -5.58 -20.24 1.85
N ARG A 262 -6.81 -20.61 1.50
CA ARG A 262 -7.15 -21.75 0.62
C ARG A 262 -7.16 -21.41 -0.87
N THR A 263 -7.05 -20.11 -1.22
CA THR A 263 -7.05 -19.66 -2.61
C THR A 263 -5.72 -20.01 -3.29
N PRO A 264 -5.71 -20.68 -4.46
CA PRO A 264 -4.50 -20.90 -5.24
C PRO A 264 -3.80 -19.56 -5.54
N GLY A 265 -2.48 -19.53 -5.39
CA GLY A 265 -1.67 -18.31 -5.58
C GLY A 265 -1.53 -17.43 -4.34
N SER A 266 -2.24 -17.69 -3.23
CA SER A 266 -2.07 -16.94 -1.98
C SER A 266 -0.66 -17.07 -1.39
N GLY A 267 0.08 -18.13 -1.73
CA GLY A 267 1.48 -18.30 -1.36
C GLY A 267 2.41 -17.22 -1.93
N TYR A 268 2.06 -16.55 -3.04
CA TYR A 268 2.84 -15.41 -3.51
C TYR A 268 2.69 -14.20 -2.58
N VAL A 269 1.50 -13.93 -2.07
CA VAL A 269 1.26 -12.81 -1.13
C VAL A 269 2.05 -13.03 0.17
N LEU A 270 2.13 -14.29 0.65
CA LEU A 270 2.98 -14.69 1.76
C LEU A 270 4.46 -14.35 1.48
N LEU A 271 4.99 -14.72 0.31
CA LEU A 271 6.36 -14.40 -0.08
C LEU A 271 6.58 -12.89 -0.16
N HIS A 272 5.61 -12.13 -0.68
CA HIS A 272 5.69 -10.68 -0.82
C HIS A 272 5.98 -9.97 0.51
N HIS A 273 5.36 -10.41 1.61
CA HIS A 273 5.54 -9.80 2.92
C HIS A 273 6.87 -10.13 3.61
N VAL A 274 7.58 -11.17 3.16
CA VAL A 274 8.94 -11.51 3.65
C VAL A 274 10.07 -10.96 2.78
N MET A 275 9.76 -10.23 1.68
CA MET A 275 10.75 -9.63 0.77
C MET A 275 11.42 -8.37 1.34
N GLY A 276 11.06 -7.92 2.54
CA GLY A 276 11.57 -6.68 3.13
C GLY A 276 13.04 -6.78 3.52
N GLU A 277 13.72 -5.63 3.47
CA GLU A 277 15.07 -5.47 4.01
C GLU A 277 15.25 -4.03 4.48
N LEU A 278 15.59 -3.84 5.74
CA LEU A 278 15.92 -2.54 6.30
C LEU A 278 17.29 -2.60 6.95
N GLU A 279 18.16 -1.64 6.64
CA GLU A 279 19.50 -1.49 7.19
C GLU A 279 20.35 -2.78 7.11
N GLY A 280 20.14 -3.58 6.07
CA GLY A 280 20.87 -4.84 5.84
C GLY A 280 20.27 -6.06 6.55
N VAL A 281 19.18 -5.89 7.29
CA VAL A 281 18.47 -7.00 7.96
C VAL A 281 17.25 -7.40 7.15
N LYS A 282 17.24 -8.65 6.65
CA LYS A 282 16.14 -9.21 5.87
C LYS A 282 14.94 -9.53 6.75
N GLY A 283 13.75 -9.35 6.18
CA GLY A 283 12.49 -9.58 6.89
C GLY A 283 12.18 -8.56 8.00
N MET A 284 13.03 -7.55 8.19
CA MET A 284 12.82 -6.53 9.22
C MET A 284 11.70 -5.59 8.85
N TRP A 285 10.81 -5.33 9.81
CA TRP A 285 9.79 -4.30 9.78
C TRP A 285 10.07 -3.23 10.83
N ALA A 286 9.77 -1.97 10.49
CA ALA A 286 10.03 -0.85 11.39
C ALA A 286 8.84 0.13 11.42
N TYR A 287 8.73 0.86 12.54
CA TYR A 287 7.99 2.12 12.57
C TYR A 287 8.93 3.25 12.13
N VAL A 288 8.36 4.32 11.61
CA VAL A 288 9.08 5.49 11.13
C VAL A 288 8.81 6.63 12.09
N GLU A 289 9.85 7.34 12.56
CA GLU A 289 9.69 8.52 13.41
C GLU A 289 8.84 9.59 12.69
N GLY A 290 7.78 10.04 13.34
CA GLY A 290 6.79 10.94 12.74
C GLY A 290 5.79 10.23 11.81
N GLY A 291 5.78 8.88 11.79
CA GLY A 291 4.88 8.05 10.98
C GLY A 291 5.32 7.91 9.52
N MET A 292 4.53 7.19 8.73
CA MET A 292 4.87 6.85 7.33
C MET A 292 4.99 8.08 6.41
N GLY A 293 4.35 9.19 6.76
CA GLY A 293 4.50 10.45 6.04
C GLY A 293 5.94 11.01 6.04
N ALA A 294 6.73 10.65 7.06
CA ALA A 294 8.14 11.06 7.11
C ALA A 294 8.96 10.42 5.97
N VAL A 295 8.64 9.19 5.54
CA VAL A 295 9.28 8.55 4.37
C VAL A 295 9.08 9.42 3.13
N SER A 296 7.83 9.77 2.85
CA SER A 296 7.47 10.60 1.70
C SER A 296 8.05 12.02 1.80
N THR A 297 8.08 12.58 3.00
CA THR A 297 8.69 13.90 3.25
C THR A 297 10.20 13.86 2.98
N CYS A 298 10.91 12.81 3.39
CA CYS A 298 12.34 12.65 3.09
C CYS A 298 12.59 12.50 1.58
N MET A 299 11.75 11.74 0.88
CA MET A 299 11.81 11.62 -0.58
C MET A 299 11.54 12.95 -1.28
N ALA A 300 10.56 13.74 -0.82
CA ALA A 300 10.27 15.07 -1.36
C ALA A 300 11.44 16.02 -1.14
N LYS A 301 12.02 16.05 0.06
CA LYS A 301 13.22 16.84 0.35
C LYS A 301 14.39 16.47 -0.56
N CYS A 302 14.60 15.17 -0.81
CA CYS A 302 15.60 14.70 -1.75
C CYS A 302 15.33 15.19 -3.18
N ALA A 303 14.10 15.03 -3.68
CA ALA A 303 13.72 15.48 -5.01
C ALA A 303 13.92 17.00 -5.18
N ILE A 304 13.48 17.81 -4.21
CA ILE A 304 13.66 19.27 -4.19
C ILE A 304 15.16 19.64 -4.15
N SER A 305 15.96 18.96 -3.32
CA SER A 305 17.41 19.24 -3.23
C SER A 305 18.14 18.94 -4.55
N ARG A 306 17.56 18.13 -5.41
CA ARG A 306 18.05 17.82 -6.76
C ARG A 306 17.47 18.75 -7.83
N GLY A 307 16.57 19.66 -7.47
CA GLY A 307 15.98 20.66 -8.37
C GLY A 307 14.54 20.40 -8.82
N ALA A 308 13.87 19.34 -8.35
CA ALA A 308 12.47 19.10 -8.69
C ALA A 308 11.55 20.16 -8.06
N SER A 309 10.56 20.62 -8.83
CA SER A 309 9.50 21.50 -8.36
C SER A 309 8.27 20.65 -8.00
N ILE A 310 7.78 20.74 -6.76
CA ILE A 310 6.62 19.96 -6.27
C ILE A 310 5.47 20.92 -5.95
N PHE A 311 4.30 20.66 -6.54
CA PHE A 311 3.10 21.48 -6.39
C PHE A 311 1.98 20.61 -5.80
N THR A 312 1.47 21.02 -4.65
CA THR A 312 0.26 20.44 -4.02
C THR A 312 -0.97 21.25 -4.45
N GLU A 313 -2.18 20.70 -4.23
CA GLU A 313 -3.45 21.29 -4.67
C GLU A 313 -3.47 21.59 -6.19
N ALA A 314 -2.71 20.80 -6.94
CA ALA A 314 -2.51 20.88 -8.38
C ALA A 314 -3.04 19.61 -9.06
N GLU A 315 -4.36 19.45 -9.04
CA GLU A 315 -5.04 18.27 -9.62
C GLU A 315 -4.97 18.31 -11.14
N VAL A 316 -4.53 17.21 -11.74
CA VAL A 316 -4.52 17.03 -13.19
C VAL A 316 -5.91 16.66 -13.68
N GLN A 317 -6.44 17.44 -14.61
CA GLN A 317 -7.67 17.13 -15.31
C GLN A 317 -7.43 16.16 -16.46
N GLN A 318 -6.37 16.38 -17.26
CA GLN A 318 -6.11 15.58 -18.45
C GLN A 318 -4.63 15.60 -18.86
N VAL A 319 -4.18 14.49 -19.46
CA VAL A 319 -2.92 14.41 -20.22
C VAL A 319 -3.16 14.96 -21.63
N LEU A 320 -2.33 15.89 -22.07
CA LEU A 320 -2.41 16.46 -23.40
C LEU A 320 -1.73 15.52 -24.41
N VAL A 321 -2.45 15.14 -25.46
CA VAL A 321 -1.98 14.27 -26.53
C VAL A 321 -2.12 14.97 -27.88
N ASP A 322 -1.05 15.00 -28.67
CA ASP A 322 -1.08 15.59 -30.01
C ASP A 322 -1.62 14.63 -31.09
N GLY A 323 -1.88 15.15 -32.28
CA GLY A 323 -2.37 14.37 -33.42
C GLY A 323 -1.46 13.25 -33.91
N THR A 324 -0.24 13.14 -33.36
CA THR A 324 0.71 12.04 -33.64
C THR A 324 0.67 10.93 -32.59
N GLY A 325 -0.24 11.02 -31.59
CA GLY A 325 -0.35 10.07 -30.47
C GLY A 325 0.79 10.21 -29.45
N ARG A 326 1.29 11.44 -29.25
CA ARG A 326 2.35 11.73 -28.28
C ARG A 326 1.84 12.64 -27.16
N SER A 327 2.23 12.37 -25.92
CA SER A 327 1.97 13.29 -24.81
C SER A 327 2.77 14.58 -24.99
N THR A 328 2.13 15.71 -24.73
CA THR A 328 2.75 17.06 -24.81
C THR A 328 2.67 17.82 -23.51
N GLY A 329 2.18 17.21 -22.44
CA GLY A 329 2.05 17.78 -21.11
C GLY A 329 0.76 17.37 -20.41
N VAL A 330 0.33 18.20 -19.48
CA VAL A 330 -0.92 18.02 -18.71
C VAL A 330 -1.67 19.34 -18.64
N VAL A 331 -2.98 19.28 -18.42
CA VAL A 331 -3.81 20.41 -18.00
C VAL A 331 -4.33 20.16 -16.60
N LEU A 332 -4.24 21.15 -15.73
CA LEU A 332 -4.75 21.11 -14.37
C LEU A 332 -6.24 21.47 -14.33
N CYS A 333 -6.93 21.14 -13.25
CA CYS A 333 -8.37 21.41 -13.09
C CYS A 333 -8.72 22.91 -13.11
N ASP A 334 -7.75 23.80 -12.85
CA ASP A 334 -7.92 25.25 -12.98
C ASP A 334 -7.70 25.79 -14.41
N GLY A 335 -7.44 24.90 -15.37
CA GLY A 335 -7.16 25.22 -16.76
C GLY A 335 -5.69 25.53 -17.07
N THR A 336 -4.78 25.48 -16.09
CA THR A 336 -3.36 25.72 -16.29
C THR A 336 -2.73 24.60 -17.11
N GLU A 337 -2.15 24.92 -18.27
CA GLU A 337 -1.39 23.96 -19.08
C GLU A 337 0.09 23.93 -18.68
N VAL A 338 0.61 22.73 -18.48
CA VAL A 338 2.03 22.47 -18.21
C VAL A 338 2.59 21.58 -19.31
N ARG A 339 3.37 22.14 -20.20
CA ARG A 339 3.97 21.44 -21.34
C ARG A 339 5.12 20.55 -20.88
N SER A 340 5.20 19.34 -21.48
CA SER A 340 6.28 18.40 -21.21
C SER A 340 6.42 17.35 -22.30
N LYS A 341 7.65 16.93 -22.58
CA LYS A 341 7.93 15.82 -23.49
C LYS A 341 7.74 14.44 -22.86
N VAL A 342 7.75 14.39 -21.53
CA VAL A 342 7.69 13.16 -20.73
C VAL A 342 6.68 13.36 -19.60
N VAL A 343 5.67 12.50 -19.55
CA VAL A 343 4.69 12.48 -18.47
C VAL A 343 4.77 11.11 -17.78
N LEU A 344 4.99 11.09 -16.48
CA LEU A 344 4.93 9.87 -15.66
C LEU A 344 3.70 9.92 -14.76
N SER A 345 2.84 8.92 -14.82
CA SER A 345 1.69 8.81 -13.94
C SER A 345 1.97 7.87 -12.77
N ASN A 346 1.81 8.40 -11.56
CA ASN A 346 1.81 7.62 -10.31
C ASN A 346 0.38 7.27 -9.85
N ALA A 347 -0.65 7.68 -10.60
CA ALA A 347 -2.02 7.22 -10.39
C ALA A 347 -2.16 5.74 -10.80
N THR A 348 -3.28 5.11 -10.41
CA THR A 348 -3.56 3.74 -10.85
C THR A 348 -3.70 3.66 -12.37
N PRO A 349 -3.49 2.52 -13.00
CA PRO A 349 -3.76 2.33 -14.43
C PRO A 349 -5.18 2.70 -14.81
N HIS A 350 -6.17 2.37 -13.98
CA HIS A 350 -7.55 2.79 -14.17
C HIS A 350 -7.66 4.31 -14.28
N VAL A 351 -7.23 5.04 -13.26
CA VAL A 351 -7.28 6.51 -13.27
C VAL A 351 -6.49 7.08 -14.45
N THR A 352 -5.28 6.61 -14.67
CA THR A 352 -4.41 7.11 -15.75
C THR A 352 -5.06 6.98 -17.12
N PHE A 353 -5.62 5.82 -17.44
CA PHE A 353 -6.06 5.51 -18.80
C PHE A 353 -7.55 5.69 -19.03
N THR A 354 -8.40 5.67 -17.98
CA THR A 354 -9.84 5.86 -18.14
C THR A 354 -10.33 7.26 -17.77
N GLN A 355 -9.54 8.01 -16.99
CA GLN A 355 -9.93 9.35 -16.52
C GLN A 355 -9.03 10.46 -17.04
N LEU A 356 -7.69 10.26 -16.97
CA LEU A 356 -6.73 11.32 -17.30
C LEU A 356 -6.29 11.32 -18.78
N THR A 357 -6.36 10.21 -19.50
CA THR A 357 -5.94 10.14 -20.90
C THR A 357 -7.16 10.21 -21.83
N PRO A 358 -7.14 11.03 -22.89
CA PRO A 358 -8.20 11.04 -23.89
C PRO A 358 -8.45 9.63 -24.45
N GLN A 359 -9.70 9.19 -24.46
CA GLN A 359 -10.07 7.82 -24.83
C GLN A 359 -9.80 7.49 -26.30
N ASP A 360 -9.91 8.48 -27.18
CA ASP A 360 -9.62 8.40 -28.62
C ASP A 360 -8.12 8.26 -28.93
N ALA A 361 -7.27 8.59 -27.97
CA ALA A 361 -5.81 8.42 -28.06
C ALA A 361 -5.35 7.00 -27.69
N LEU A 362 -6.25 6.12 -27.23
CA LEU A 362 -5.93 4.79 -26.73
C LEU A 362 -6.59 3.68 -27.57
N PRO A 363 -5.86 2.59 -27.91
CA PRO A 363 -6.45 1.44 -28.58
C PRO A 363 -7.58 0.81 -27.76
N ALA A 364 -8.69 0.44 -28.41
CA ALA A 364 -9.83 -0.16 -27.75
C ALA A 364 -9.49 -1.49 -27.02
N ASP A 365 -8.58 -2.28 -27.59
CA ASP A 365 -8.11 -3.52 -26.98
C ASP A 365 -7.36 -3.27 -25.68
N PHE A 366 -6.51 -2.25 -25.67
CA PHE A 366 -5.79 -1.83 -24.46
C PHE A 366 -6.75 -1.36 -23.37
N LEU A 367 -7.75 -0.56 -23.71
CA LEU A 367 -8.78 -0.11 -22.75
C LEU A 367 -9.59 -1.29 -22.18
N ARG A 368 -9.88 -2.32 -22.99
CA ARG A 368 -10.51 -3.54 -22.49
C ARG A 368 -9.62 -4.27 -21.47
N GLU A 369 -8.32 -4.43 -21.75
CA GLU A 369 -7.38 -5.03 -20.79
C GLU A 369 -7.34 -4.21 -19.49
N VAL A 370 -7.26 -2.88 -19.56
CA VAL A 370 -7.25 -2.00 -18.38
C VAL A 370 -8.53 -2.13 -17.57
N SER A 371 -9.69 -2.28 -18.22
CA SER A 371 -10.98 -2.45 -17.56
C SER A 371 -11.13 -3.80 -16.82
N GLN A 372 -10.31 -4.79 -17.17
CA GLN A 372 -10.30 -6.12 -16.56
C GLN A 372 -9.35 -6.24 -15.35
N ILE A 373 -8.58 -5.20 -15.04
CA ILE A 373 -7.73 -5.21 -13.86
C ILE A 373 -8.60 -5.36 -12.61
N ASP A 374 -8.34 -6.41 -11.82
CA ASP A 374 -9.00 -6.61 -10.54
C ASP A 374 -8.43 -5.65 -9.48
N TYR A 375 -9.29 -4.79 -8.95
CA TYR A 375 -8.98 -3.86 -7.86
C TYR A 375 -9.71 -4.22 -6.57
N THR A 376 -10.25 -5.43 -6.45
CA THR A 376 -10.98 -5.84 -5.25
C THR A 376 -10.11 -5.73 -4.01
N SER A 377 -10.63 -5.12 -2.97
CA SER A 377 -9.93 -4.90 -1.70
C SER A 377 -10.75 -5.42 -0.52
N PRO A 378 -10.12 -6.11 0.46
CA PRO A 378 -10.79 -6.57 1.66
C PRO A 378 -10.64 -5.63 2.86
N VAL A 379 -10.03 -4.46 2.70
CA VAL A 379 -9.40 -3.71 3.79
C VAL A 379 -10.28 -2.60 4.32
N THR A 380 -10.49 -2.58 5.63
CA THR A 380 -10.88 -1.37 6.37
C THR A 380 -9.75 -0.98 7.31
N LYS A 381 -9.28 0.25 7.17
CA LYS A 381 -8.26 0.85 8.04
C LYS A 381 -8.92 1.66 9.13
N ILE A 382 -8.57 1.39 10.41
CA ILE A 382 -9.09 2.17 11.54
C ILE A 382 -7.90 2.77 12.29
N ASN A 383 -7.96 4.07 12.52
CA ASN A 383 -6.98 4.85 13.27
C ASN A 383 -7.63 5.28 14.59
N VAL A 384 -7.00 5.01 15.73
CA VAL A 384 -7.61 5.19 17.05
C VAL A 384 -6.64 5.92 17.98
N ALA A 385 -7.10 7.00 18.61
CA ALA A 385 -6.42 7.63 19.73
C ALA A 385 -6.92 7.01 21.04
N VAL A 386 -6.00 6.61 21.91
CA VAL A 386 -6.33 6.01 23.22
C VAL A 386 -5.59 6.71 24.36
N ASP A 387 -6.19 6.76 25.55
CA ASP A 387 -5.61 7.39 26.74
C ASP A 387 -4.62 6.50 27.51
N ARG A 388 -4.52 5.21 27.13
CA ARG A 388 -3.62 4.22 27.72
C ARG A 388 -3.35 3.06 26.77
N LEU A 389 -2.29 2.30 27.05
CA LEU A 389 -1.99 1.05 26.33
C LEU A 389 -3.05 -0.03 26.60
N PRO A 390 -3.44 -0.84 25.59
CA PRO A 390 -4.27 -2.02 25.81
C PRO A 390 -3.59 -3.03 26.72
N ASN A 391 -4.29 -3.55 27.73
CA ASN A 391 -3.77 -4.55 28.66
C ASN A 391 -4.28 -5.94 28.27
N PHE A 392 -3.46 -6.70 27.57
CA PHE A 392 -3.84 -8.01 27.03
C PHE A 392 -3.90 -9.08 28.12
N LEU A 393 -4.99 -9.84 28.17
CA LEU A 393 -5.15 -10.97 29.11
C LEU A 393 -4.04 -12.03 28.95
N ALA A 394 -3.57 -12.26 27.73
CA ALA A 394 -2.51 -13.23 27.44
C ALA A 394 -1.09 -12.77 27.85
N ALA A 395 -0.91 -11.48 28.07
CA ALA A 395 0.35 -10.88 28.50
C ALA A 395 0.05 -9.62 29.33
N PRO A 396 -0.44 -9.76 30.59
CA PRO A 396 -0.82 -8.64 31.43
C PRO A 396 0.36 -7.68 31.67
N THR A 397 0.07 -6.38 31.67
CA THR A 397 1.06 -5.34 31.91
C THR A 397 1.50 -5.36 33.37
N GLU A 398 2.80 -5.49 33.61
CA GLU A 398 3.37 -5.55 34.97
C GLU A 398 3.33 -4.19 35.69
N ARG A 399 3.44 -3.09 34.92
CA ARG A 399 3.41 -1.71 35.43
C ARG A 399 2.51 -0.85 34.54
N ALA A 400 1.54 -0.20 35.12
CA ALA A 400 0.63 0.71 34.41
C ALA A 400 1.43 1.76 33.61
N GLY A 401 1.05 1.97 32.35
CA GLY A 401 1.66 2.95 31.45
C GLY A 401 3.01 2.54 30.84
N GLN A 402 3.58 1.39 31.22
CA GLN A 402 4.81 0.90 30.62
C GLN A 402 4.53 0.03 29.38
N ALA A 403 5.14 0.39 28.24
CA ALA A 403 5.07 -0.43 27.05
C ALA A 403 5.89 -1.73 27.22
N MET A 404 5.21 -2.87 27.11
CA MET A 404 5.81 -4.21 27.10
C MET A 404 6.27 -4.58 25.69
N ALA A 405 7.02 -5.67 25.56
CA ALA A 405 7.54 -6.15 24.27
C ALA A 405 6.42 -6.31 23.21
N HIS A 406 5.29 -6.92 23.59
CA HIS A 406 4.14 -7.13 22.69
C HIS A 406 3.45 -5.84 22.22
N HIS A 407 3.61 -4.70 22.90
CA HIS A 407 3.09 -3.41 22.43
C HIS A 407 3.90 -2.81 21.28
N ARG A 408 5.12 -3.31 21.04
CA ARG A 408 6.07 -2.77 20.05
C ARG A 408 6.02 -3.47 18.70
N CYS A 409 5.23 -4.54 18.59
CA CYS A 409 5.12 -5.39 17.39
C CYS A 409 3.76 -5.26 16.70
N SER A 410 3.53 -6.04 15.64
CA SER A 410 2.19 -6.31 15.13
C SER A 410 1.48 -7.31 16.05
N ILE A 411 0.30 -6.94 16.51
CA ILE A 411 -0.57 -7.77 17.35
C ILE A 411 -1.66 -8.33 16.44
N HIS A 412 -1.70 -9.65 16.30
CA HIS A 412 -2.66 -10.34 15.43
C HIS A 412 -3.83 -10.84 16.25
N LEU A 413 -5.03 -10.37 15.96
CA LEU A 413 -6.26 -10.77 16.64
C LEU A 413 -7.19 -11.51 15.67
N ASN A 414 -7.95 -12.46 16.19
CA ASN A 414 -8.82 -13.36 15.42
C ASN A 414 -8.06 -14.22 14.39
N THR A 415 -6.84 -14.62 14.74
CA THR A 415 -5.92 -15.41 13.90
C THR A 415 -5.41 -16.66 14.64
N TRP A 416 -6.26 -17.31 15.41
CA TRP A 416 -5.90 -18.54 16.14
C TRP A 416 -6.02 -19.80 15.29
N ASP A 417 -6.72 -19.72 14.15
CA ASP A 417 -7.08 -20.81 13.24
C ASP A 417 -7.24 -20.25 11.82
N MET A 418 -6.70 -20.95 10.82
CA MET A 418 -6.85 -20.57 9.41
C MET A 418 -8.32 -20.57 8.94
N ALA A 419 -9.19 -21.37 9.58
CA ALA A 419 -10.62 -21.37 9.26
C ALA A 419 -11.32 -20.04 9.62
N CYS A 420 -10.79 -19.26 10.57
CA CYS A 420 -11.29 -17.91 10.87
C CYS A 420 -11.07 -16.96 9.69
N LEU A 421 -9.87 -17.01 9.08
CA LEU A 421 -9.53 -16.21 7.90
C LEU A 421 -10.40 -16.58 6.71
N ASP A 422 -10.58 -17.89 6.48
CA ASP A 422 -11.41 -18.41 5.39
C ASP A 422 -12.88 -17.99 5.53
N ARG A 423 -13.43 -18.04 6.73
CA ARG A 423 -14.82 -17.61 7.03
C ARG A 423 -15.02 -16.12 6.72
N GLY A 424 -14.13 -15.25 7.21
CA GLY A 424 -14.22 -13.82 6.95
C GLY A 424 -14.16 -13.47 5.46
N TYR A 425 -13.35 -14.19 4.69
CA TYR A 425 -13.31 -14.09 3.23
C TYR A 425 -14.65 -14.42 2.59
N HIS A 426 -15.28 -15.54 2.98
CA HIS A 426 -16.57 -15.94 2.43
C HIS A 426 -17.70 -14.98 2.82
N GLU A 427 -17.70 -14.42 4.03
CA GLU A 427 -18.64 -13.37 4.43
C GLU A 427 -18.51 -12.14 3.52
N ALA A 428 -17.29 -11.68 3.25
CA ALA A 428 -17.06 -10.52 2.38
C ALA A 428 -17.46 -10.77 0.92
N LEU A 429 -17.28 -11.98 0.39
CA LEU A 429 -17.77 -12.33 -0.96
C LEU A 429 -19.29 -12.25 -1.06
N GLN A 430 -20.03 -12.43 0.04
CA GLN A 430 -21.48 -12.28 0.10
C GLN A 430 -21.92 -10.83 0.35
N GLY A 431 -20.96 -9.89 0.38
CA GLY A 431 -21.23 -8.48 0.65
C GLY A 431 -21.45 -8.15 2.12
N ALA A 432 -21.04 -9.02 3.03
CA ALA A 432 -21.09 -8.78 4.48
C ALA A 432 -19.68 -8.53 5.04
N PRO A 433 -19.48 -7.48 5.86
CA PRO A 433 -18.24 -7.34 6.61
C PRO A 433 -18.07 -8.52 7.57
N SER A 434 -16.84 -9.00 7.73
CA SER A 434 -16.57 -10.14 8.59
C SER A 434 -17.16 -9.96 10.00
N THR A 435 -17.77 -11.02 10.51
CA THR A 435 -18.32 -11.07 11.87
C THR A 435 -17.21 -11.15 12.93
N ARG A 436 -16.07 -11.75 12.58
CA ARG A 436 -14.84 -11.75 13.39
C ARG A 436 -13.65 -11.33 12.51
N PRO A 437 -13.45 -10.02 12.32
CA PRO A 437 -12.42 -9.52 11.45
C PRO A 437 -11.03 -9.99 11.89
N MET A 438 -10.24 -10.48 10.96
CA MET A 438 -8.79 -10.56 11.15
C MET A 438 -8.26 -9.14 11.38
N MET A 439 -7.41 -8.97 12.35
CA MET A 439 -6.85 -7.66 12.69
C MET A 439 -5.35 -7.74 12.87
N GLU A 440 -4.65 -6.80 12.26
CA GLU A 440 -3.30 -6.41 12.64
C GLU A 440 -3.39 -5.09 13.40
N LEU A 441 -3.08 -5.11 14.70
CA LEU A 441 -3.07 -3.98 15.60
C LEU A 441 -1.63 -3.56 15.85
N CYS A 442 -1.29 -2.30 15.54
CA CYS A 442 0.01 -1.70 15.78
C CYS A 442 -0.11 -0.48 16.67
N ILE A 443 0.86 -0.30 17.59
CA ILE A 443 0.92 0.84 18.50
C ILE A 443 2.25 1.58 18.27
N PRO A 444 2.40 2.33 17.17
CA PRO A 444 3.68 2.95 16.82
C PRO A 444 4.18 3.93 17.88
N SER A 445 3.28 4.57 18.62
CA SER A 445 3.62 5.45 19.76
C SER A 445 4.25 4.71 20.96
N ALA A 446 4.26 3.37 20.97
CA ALA A 446 5.03 2.60 21.95
C ALA A 446 6.54 2.70 21.74
N LEU A 447 6.97 3.11 20.52
CA LEU A 447 8.37 3.35 20.15
C LEU A 447 8.63 4.81 19.74
N ASP A 448 7.65 5.48 19.15
CA ASP A 448 7.74 6.87 18.66
C ASP A 448 6.89 7.81 19.51
N PRO A 449 7.49 8.55 20.46
CA PRO A 449 6.76 9.47 21.34
C PRO A 449 6.27 10.73 20.61
N THR A 450 6.64 10.95 19.34
CA THR A 450 6.23 12.15 18.59
C THR A 450 4.81 12.07 18.04
N LEU A 451 4.17 10.90 18.16
CA LEU A 451 2.87 10.61 17.55
C LEU A 451 1.66 10.90 18.46
N ALA A 452 1.86 10.97 19.77
CA ALA A 452 0.78 11.18 20.74
C ALA A 452 1.26 11.99 21.97
N PRO A 453 0.35 12.63 22.71
CA PRO A 453 0.67 13.26 23.99
C PRO A 453 1.22 12.24 25.00
N PRO A 454 2.05 12.67 25.97
CA PRO A 454 2.56 11.79 27.02
C PRO A 454 1.46 11.01 27.75
N GLY A 455 1.63 9.68 27.85
CA GLY A 455 0.67 8.78 28.49
C GLY A 455 -0.48 8.34 27.60
N SER A 456 -0.65 8.96 26.43
CA SER A 456 -1.62 8.55 25.41
C SER A 456 -0.94 7.88 24.22
N HIS A 457 -1.73 7.17 23.41
CA HIS A 457 -1.17 6.37 22.33
C HIS A 457 -2.02 6.44 21.04
N VAL A 458 -1.36 6.20 19.90
CA VAL A 458 -2.03 5.93 18.63
C VAL A 458 -2.06 4.44 18.38
N VAL A 459 -3.23 3.93 18.02
CA VAL A 459 -3.45 2.54 17.61
C VAL A 459 -3.84 2.55 16.15
N SER A 460 -3.15 1.76 15.36
CA SER A 460 -3.39 1.56 13.93
C SER A 460 -3.93 0.16 13.73
N LEU A 461 -5.16 0.05 13.25
CA LEU A 461 -5.82 -1.22 12.97
C LEU A 461 -5.92 -1.41 11.46
N PHE A 462 -5.37 -2.49 10.98
CA PHE A 462 -5.61 -3.02 9.64
C PHE A 462 -6.56 -4.20 9.79
N THR A 463 -7.78 -4.05 9.26
CA THR A 463 -8.82 -5.06 9.47
C THR A 463 -9.33 -5.60 8.15
N GLN A 464 -9.64 -6.86 8.11
CA GLN A 464 -10.28 -7.55 6.98
C GLN A 464 -11.07 -8.78 7.47
N TYR A 465 -12.14 -9.21 6.76
CA TYR A 465 -12.47 -8.77 5.39
C TYR A 465 -13.68 -7.84 5.39
N THR A 466 -13.64 -6.83 4.53
CA THR A 466 -14.76 -5.93 4.26
C THR A 466 -14.93 -5.77 2.75
N PRO A 467 -16.17 -5.84 2.23
CA PRO A 467 -16.43 -5.66 0.81
C PRO A 467 -16.40 -4.18 0.42
N TYR A 468 -16.11 -3.87 -0.84
CA TYR A 468 -16.22 -2.50 -1.38
C TYR A 468 -17.67 -2.00 -1.37
N LEU A 469 -18.60 -2.82 -1.81
CA LEU A 469 -20.05 -2.62 -1.70
C LEU A 469 -20.66 -3.68 -0.78
N LEU A 470 -21.61 -3.26 0.05
CA LEU A 470 -22.39 -4.18 0.87
C LEU A 470 -23.38 -4.99 0.04
N ALA A 471 -23.96 -6.04 0.62
CA ALA A 471 -24.92 -6.90 -0.03
C ALA A 471 -26.02 -6.11 -0.79
N GLY A 472 -26.38 -6.60 -1.98
CA GLY A 472 -27.27 -5.90 -2.88
C GLY A 472 -26.67 -4.70 -3.62
N GLY A 473 -25.33 -4.55 -3.63
CA GLY A 473 -24.64 -3.45 -4.29
C GLY A 473 -24.75 -2.10 -3.55
N ARG A 474 -25.08 -2.13 -2.28
CA ARG A 474 -25.31 -0.95 -1.44
C ARG A 474 -23.98 -0.33 -0.99
N ALA A 475 -23.86 1.00 -1.09
CA ALA A 475 -22.73 1.74 -0.53
C ALA A 475 -22.76 1.74 1.00
N TRP A 476 -21.58 1.86 1.61
CA TRP A 476 -21.43 2.04 3.06
C TRP A 476 -22.00 3.39 3.52
N THR A 477 -22.89 3.35 4.51
CA THR A 477 -23.35 4.55 5.22
C THR A 477 -22.43 4.81 6.44
N GLN A 478 -22.54 5.99 7.05
CA GLN A 478 -21.82 6.28 8.29
C GLN A 478 -22.22 5.30 9.41
N ALA A 479 -23.50 4.94 9.49
CA ALA A 479 -23.99 3.96 10.47
C ALA A 479 -23.38 2.57 10.28
N ASP A 480 -23.20 2.12 9.02
CA ASP A 480 -22.53 0.85 8.73
C ASP A 480 -21.06 0.87 9.17
N LYS A 481 -20.35 1.98 8.94
CA LYS A 481 -18.97 2.16 9.37
C LYS A 481 -18.82 2.11 10.87
N GLU A 482 -19.67 2.85 11.59
CA GLU A 482 -19.66 2.87 13.05
C GLU A 482 -19.98 1.50 13.63
N ALA A 483 -20.99 0.80 13.09
CA ALA A 483 -21.34 -0.56 13.52
C ALA A 483 -20.19 -1.56 13.27
N TYR A 484 -19.44 -1.40 12.16
CA TYR A 484 -18.25 -2.23 11.92
C TYR A 484 -17.11 -1.89 12.88
N GLY A 485 -16.86 -0.60 13.12
CA GLY A 485 -15.85 -0.16 14.08
C GLY A 485 -16.15 -0.64 15.51
N ASP A 486 -17.42 -0.59 15.93
CA ASP A 486 -17.85 -1.10 17.23
C ASP A 486 -17.62 -2.61 17.35
N ARG A 487 -17.94 -3.38 16.30
CA ARG A 487 -17.63 -4.83 16.23
C ARG A 487 -16.13 -5.11 16.36
N VAL A 488 -15.30 -4.35 15.68
CA VAL A 488 -13.84 -4.45 15.81
C VAL A 488 -13.40 -4.21 17.24
N PHE A 489 -13.96 -3.18 17.89
CA PHE A 489 -13.63 -2.84 19.27
C PHE A 489 -14.18 -3.86 20.27
N ASP A 490 -15.35 -4.46 20.01
CA ASP A 490 -15.87 -5.57 20.82
C ASP A 490 -14.93 -6.78 20.77
N CYS A 491 -14.38 -7.11 19.59
CA CYS A 491 -13.37 -8.16 19.47
C CYS A 491 -12.09 -7.82 20.25
N ILE A 492 -11.61 -6.57 20.20
CA ILE A 492 -10.40 -6.17 20.97
C ILE A 492 -10.67 -6.25 22.48
N GLU A 493 -11.86 -5.85 22.93
CA GLU A 493 -12.26 -5.90 24.34
C GLU A 493 -12.22 -7.31 24.92
N GLU A 494 -12.46 -8.37 24.09
CA GLU A 494 -12.34 -9.77 24.51
C GLU A 494 -10.89 -10.14 24.87
N TYR A 495 -9.89 -9.55 24.19
CA TYR A 495 -8.46 -9.81 24.41
C TYR A 495 -7.83 -8.83 25.41
N ALA A 496 -8.31 -7.60 25.45
CA ALA A 496 -7.79 -6.50 26.25
C ALA A 496 -8.95 -5.71 26.89
N PRO A 497 -9.53 -6.21 28.00
CA PRO A 497 -10.63 -5.55 28.69
C PRO A 497 -10.28 -4.11 29.07
N GLY A 498 -11.22 -3.20 28.84
CA GLY A 498 -11.04 -1.77 29.04
C GLY A 498 -10.53 -1.00 27.82
N PHE A 499 -10.29 -1.67 26.69
CA PHE A 499 -9.90 -1.01 25.45
C PHE A 499 -10.94 0.01 25.00
N LYS A 500 -12.22 -0.37 24.94
CA LYS A 500 -13.30 0.53 24.50
C LYS A 500 -13.36 1.82 25.33
N SER A 501 -13.15 1.71 26.63
CA SER A 501 -13.16 2.88 27.53
C SER A 501 -11.91 3.76 27.43
N SER A 502 -10.85 3.30 26.76
CA SER A 502 -9.63 4.06 26.52
C SER A 502 -9.69 4.93 25.26
N VAL A 503 -10.71 4.74 24.41
CA VAL A 503 -10.80 5.41 23.11
C VAL A 503 -11.17 6.88 23.27
N ILE A 504 -10.30 7.77 22.79
CA ILE A 504 -10.51 9.24 22.75
C ILE A 504 -11.20 9.63 21.44
N GLY A 505 -10.79 9.01 20.31
CA GLY A 505 -11.32 9.30 18.99
C GLY A 505 -10.88 8.27 17.97
N ARG A 506 -11.61 8.19 16.86
CA ARG A 506 -11.32 7.21 15.80
C ARG A 506 -11.63 7.74 14.41
N GLU A 507 -10.95 7.18 13.40
CA GLU A 507 -11.27 7.30 11.98
C GLU A 507 -11.45 5.90 11.39
N ILE A 508 -12.49 5.69 10.58
CA ILE A 508 -12.77 4.43 9.91
C ILE A 508 -12.76 4.67 8.40
N LEU A 509 -11.81 4.05 7.71
CA LEU A 509 -11.63 4.15 6.26
C LEU A 509 -11.96 2.80 5.62
N THR A 510 -13.15 2.68 5.05
CA THR A 510 -13.58 1.54 4.24
C THR A 510 -12.84 1.50 2.90
N PRO A 511 -12.95 0.41 2.08
CA PRO A 511 -12.36 0.39 0.75
C PRO A 511 -12.77 1.60 -0.11
N ALA A 512 -14.04 2.03 -0.05
CA ALA A 512 -14.53 3.21 -0.76
C ALA A 512 -13.91 4.52 -0.24
N ASP A 513 -13.65 4.62 1.07
CA ASP A 513 -12.96 5.77 1.65
C ASP A 513 -11.48 5.81 1.25
N LEU A 514 -10.80 4.65 1.21
CA LEU A 514 -9.42 4.55 0.74
C LEU A 514 -9.27 5.00 -0.72
N GLU A 515 -10.26 4.67 -1.56
CA GLU A 515 -10.30 5.18 -2.94
C GLU A 515 -10.49 6.69 -2.99
N ARG A 516 -11.49 7.21 -2.28
CA ARG A 516 -11.80 8.64 -2.27
C ARG A 516 -10.65 9.49 -1.73
N GLU A 517 -10.05 9.08 -0.61
CA GLU A 517 -9.01 9.85 0.08
C GLU A 517 -7.66 9.78 -0.63
N PHE A 518 -7.23 8.58 -1.04
CA PHE A 518 -5.87 8.34 -1.51
C PHE A 518 -5.79 8.01 -3.01
N GLY A 519 -6.93 7.87 -3.71
CA GLY A 519 -6.96 7.48 -5.13
C GLY A 519 -6.59 6.01 -5.34
N LEU A 520 -6.81 5.17 -4.34
CA LEU A 520 -6.59 3.73 -4.42
C LEU A 520 -7.83 3.10 -5.07
N THR A 521 -7.83 2.92 -6.38
CA THR A 521 -8.98 2.34 -7.11
C THR A 521 -9.48 1.07 -6.42
N GLY A 522 -10.79 0.99 -6.17
CA GLY A 522 -11.42 -0.10 -5.42
C GLY A 522 -10.98 -0.22 -3.94
N GLY A 523 -10.24 0.76 -3.41
CA GLY A 523 -9.59 0.68 -2.11
C GLY A 523 -8.39 -0.25 -2.08
N ASN A 524 -7.91 -0.73 -3.23
CA ASN A 524 -6.85 -1.74 -3.33
C ASN A 524 -5.48 -1.13 -3.01
N ILE A 525 -4.87 -1.57 -1.91
CA ILE A 525 -3.58 -1.06 -1.42
C ILE A 525 -2.39 -1.41 -2.31
N PHE A 526 -2.55 -2.35 -3.24
CA PHE A 526 -1.53 -2.76 -4.19
C PHE A 526 -1.67 -2.10 -5.56
N HIS A 527 -2.70 -1.28 -5.78
CA HIS A 527 -3.06 -0.69 -7.08
C HIS A 527 -3.41 -1.75 -8.15
N GLY A 528 -4.11 -2.77 -7.78
CA GLY A 528 -4.47 -3.97 -8.52
C GLY A 528 -4.04 -5.24 -7.78
N ALA A 529 -4.83 -6.30 -7.86
CA ALA A 529 -4.59 -7.55 -7.15
C ALA A 529 -3.18 -8.10 -7.40
N MET A 530 -2.65 -8.82 -6.43
CA MET A 530 -1.34 -9.47 -6.51
C MET A 530 -1.47 -10.95 -6.91
N SER A 531 -2.45 -11.24 -7.75
CA SER A 531 -2.63 -12.55 -8.39
C SER A 531 -1.63 -12.74 -9.54
N LEU A 532 -1.30 -13.98 -9.89
CA LEU A 532 -0.26 -14.27 -10.88
C LEU A 532 -0.57 -13.74 -12.29
N ASP A 533 -1.85 -13.62 -12.62
CA ASP A 533 -2.36 -13.03 -13.86
C ASP A 533 -2.28 -11.49 -13.89
N GLN A 534 -1.90 -10.86 -12.77
CA GLN A 534 -1.68 -9.41 -12.62
C GLN A 534 -0.29 -9.07 -12.08
N LEU A 535 0.68 -9.94 -12.29
CA LEU A 535 2.07 -9.75 -11.88
C LEU A 535 3.03 -9.87 -13.05
N TYR A 536 4.21 -9.28 -12.90
CA TYR A 536 5.37 -9.36 -13.79
C TYR A 536 5.01 -9.12 -15.26
N PHE A 537 4.77 -10.17 -16.06
CA PHE A 537 4.39 -10.09 -17.48
C PHE A 537 2.93 -9.68 -17.74
N ALA A 538 2.16 -9.49 -16.70
CA ALA A 538 0.75 -9.12 -16.81
C ALA A 538 0.41 -7.82 -16.05
N ARG A 539 1.42 -7.09 -15.55
CA ARG A 539 1.19 -5.86 -14.80
C ARG A 539 1.71 -4.63 -15.51
N PRO A 540 0.89 -3.59 -15.80
CA PRO A 540 -0.54 -3.49 -15.48
C PRO A 540 -1.42 -4.38 -16.36
N VAL A 541 -1.03 -4.63 -17.60
CA VAL A 541 -1.72 -5.48 -18.59
C VAL A 541 -0.68 -6.16 -19.47
N SER A 542 -0.99 -7.33 -20.04
CA SER A 542 -0.03 -8.17 -20.76
C SER A 542 0.52 -7.52 -22.03
N SER A 543 -0.24 -6.64 -22.67
CA SER A 543 0.20 -5.90 -23.86
C SER A 543 1.22 -4.79 -23.56
N HIS A 544 1.25 -4.26 -22.31
CA HIS A 544 2.08 -3.10 -21.93
C HIS A 544 2.68 -3.26 -20.52
N VAL A 545 3.75 -4.05 -20.40
CA VAL A 545 4.35 -4.45 -19.10
C VAL A 545 5.57 -3.63 -18.68
N SER A 546 6.14 -2.81 -19.55
CA SER A 546 7.43 -2.16 -19.32
C SER A 546 7.31 -0.65 -19.02
N TYR A 547 6.33 -0.28 -18.24
CA TYR A 547 6.02 1.12 -17.82
C TYR A 547 5.54 2.04 -18.94
N ARG A 548 5.67 1.66 -20.21
CA ARG A 548 5.22 2.43 -21.38
C ARG A 548 3.73 2.27 -21.57
N SER A 549 3.10 3.32 -22.11
CA SER A 549 1.71 3.29 -22.56
C SER A 549 1.63 3.31 -24.11
N PRO A 550 0.45 3.08 -24.68
CA PRO A 550 0.23 3.31 -26.13
C PRO A 550 0.50 4.76 -26.55
N VAL A 551 0.31 5.73 -25.65
CA VAL A 551 0.62 7.15 -25.90
C VAL A 551 2.12 7.38 -25.71
N ARG A 552 2.82 7.74 -26.78
CA ARG A 552 4.27 7.99 -26.72
C ARG A 552 4.60 9.14 -25.78
N GLY A 553 5.55 8.94 -24.86
CA GLY A 553 5.93 9.93 -23.86
C GLY A 553 5.10 9.90 -22.58
N LEU A 554 4.06 9.05 -22.50
CA LEU A 554 3.31 8.77 -21.27
C LEU A 554 3.77 7.42 -20.70
N TYR A 555 4.17 7.44 -19.42
CA TYR A 555 4.67 6.27 -18.68
C TYR A 555 3.93 6.10 -17.38
N LEU A 556 3.89 4.87 -16.85
CA LEU A 556 3.51 4.60 -15.49
C LEU A 556 4.73 4.61 -14.58
N CYS A 557 4.58 5.11 -13.36
CA CYS A 557 5.60 5.03 -12.32
C CYS A 557 5.02 4.66 -10.95
N GLY A 558 3.71 4.37 -10.87
CA GLY A 558 3.00 4.00 -9.65
C GLY A 558 2.97 2.49 -9.40
N SER A 559 2.42 2.10 -8.24
CA SER A 559 2.29 0.70 -7.81
C SER A 559 1.40 -0.16 -8.71
N GLY A 560 0.60 0.46 -9.60
CA GLY A 560 -0.14 -0.25 -10.65
C GLY A 560 0.74 -0.86 -11.73
N ALA A 561 2.01 -0.43 -11.86
CA ALA A 561 3.02 -1.08 -12.67
C ALA A 561 3.84 -2.08 -11.85
N HIS A 562 4.68 -2.89 -12.53
CA HIS A 562 5.62 -3.79 -11.86
C HIS A 562 6.53 -3.01 -10.85
N PRO A 563 6.88 -3.55 -9.67
CA PRO A 563 6.54 -4.89 -9.14
C PRO A 563 5.22 -4.94 -8.36
N GLY A 564 4.51 -3.84 -8.20
CA GLY A 564 3.29 -3.76 -7.42
C GLY A 564 3.41 -2.83 -6.21
N GLY A 565 2.48 -2.96 -5.26
CA GLY A 565 2.39 -2.15 -4.04
C GLY A 565 3.39 -2.51 -2.94
N GLY A 566 3.34 -1.77 -1.81
CA GLY A 566 4.13 -2.05 -0.61
C GLY A 566 5.15 -0.99 -0.21
N VAL A 567 5.05 0.24 -0.72
CA VAL A 567 6.01 1.35 -0.45
C VAL A 567 7.44 0.98 -0.85
N MET A 568 7.60 0.25 -1.94
CA MET A 568 8.91 -0.23 -2.43
C MET A 568 9.76 0.86 -3.10
N GLY A 569 9.12 1.80 -3.81
CA GLY A 569 9.81 2.80 -4.66
C GLY A 569 10.31 2.26 -5.99
N SER A 570 10.34 0.93 -6.20
CA SER A 570 10.85 0.30 -7.44
C SER A 570 10.10 0.74 -8.68
N ALA A 571 8.78 0.84 -8.63
CA ALA A 571 7.99 1.29 -9.78
C ALA A 571 8.38 2.71 -10.21
N GLY A 572 8.58 3.62 -9.24
CA GLY A 572 9.05 4.98 -9.50
C GLY A 572 10.42 5.01 -10.16
N ARG A 573 11.37 4.28 -9.59
CA ARG A 573 12.74 4.17 -10.14
C ARG A 573 12.76 3.57 -11.54
N ASN A 574 12.14 2.42 -11.70
CA ASN A 574 12.16 1.70 -12.97
C ASN A 574 11.44 2.46 -14.08
N GLY A 575 10.27 3.07 -13.79
CA GLY A 575 9.54 3.93 -14.73
C GLY A 575 10.36 5.13 -15.18
N ALA A 576 11.02 5.82 -14.26
CA ALA A 576 11.91 6.94 -14.58
C ALA A 576 13.08 6.50 -15.46
N LEU A 577 13.76 5.39 -15.13
CA LEU A 577 14.88 4.87 -15.92
C LEU A 577 14.46 4.47 -17.34
N VAL A 578 13.26 3.89 -17.50
CA VAL A 578 12.70 3.57 -18.82
C VAL A 578 12.45 4.84 -19.63
N ALA A 579 11.83 5.87 -19.03
CA ALA A 579 11.56 7.14 -19.69
C ALA A 579 12.87 7.85 -20.13
N VAL A 580 13.87 7.90 -19.24
CA VAL A 580 15.20 8.45 -19.53
C VAL A 580 15.89 7.70 -20.69
N ALA A 581 15.83 6.36 -20.66
CA ALA A 581 16.42 5.54 -21.71
C ALA A 581 15.77 5.78 -23.09
N ASP A 582 14.46 6.00 -23.13
CA ASP A 582 13.75 6.29 -24.39
C ASP A 582 14.07 7.69 -24.92
N CYS A 583 14.26 8.68 -24.05
CA CYS A 583 14.65 10.03 -24.45
C CYS A 583 16.09 10.11 -24.99
N LYS A 584 17.01 9.30 -24.45
CA LYS A 584 18.41 9.25 -24.91
C LYS A 584 18.61 8.49 -26.23
N ARG A 585 17.56 7.81 -26.73
CA ARG A 585 17.60 7.06 -28.01
C ARG A 585 17.29 7.90 -29.25
N LYS A 586 16.94 9.16 -29.04
CA LYS A 586 16.68 10.16 -30.09
C LYS A 586 17.95 10.94 -30.41
#